data_b6d699304d9212c4532796972bd398fb
#
_entry.id   b6d699304d9212c4532796972bd398fb
#
_cell.length_a   1.000
_cell.length_b   1.000
_cell.length_c   1.000
_cell.angle_alpha   90.00
_cell.angle_beta   90.00
_cell.angle_gamma   90.00
#
_symmetry.space_group_name_H-M   'P 1'
#
loop_
_entity.id
_entity.type
_entity.pdbx_description
1 polymer ?
#
loop_
_entity_poly.entity_id
_entity_poly.type
_entity_poly.pdbx_seq_one_letter_code
_entity_poly.pdbx_strand_id
1 'polypeptide(L)'
;MVYSSRLRKGIGELRAALESAGLGLQDARFARHGEHAPDVDAPLIMVSCSGGRDSMALAAVAAKTCASLGLRCGAIIIDHQLQQGSAGVARATADRCVALGLDPVRVRAIDVPDSRGIGVEAAAREARYHAIVDACSDASAVLLAHTKNDQAETVIIGLLRSAGLDAVCGMNGSFIRDGVRFLRPWLNVTREETTGICEDLRLAWWDDPTNGPDVGDSGGN
;
A
#
# COMPACT_ATOMS: atom_id res chain seq x y z
N MET A 1 -17.09 -4.15 -18.43
CA MET A 1 -17.02 -4.81 -17.10
C MET A 1 -17.64 -3.87 -16.07
N VAL A 2 -18.63 -4.31 -15.32
CA VAL A 2 -19.27 -3.47 -14.29
C VAL A 2 -18.46 -3.64 -13.00
N TYR A 3 -17.83 -2.58 -12.53
CA TYR A 3 -17.08 -2.60 -11.27
C TYR A 3 -18.01 -2.75 -10.08
N SER A 4 -17.66 -3.60 -9.11
CA SER A 4 -18.37 -3.70 -7.83
C SER A 4 -18.35 -2.36 -7.06
N SER A 5 -19.22 -2.21 -6.06
CA SER A 5 -19.25 -1.01 -5.22
C SER A 5 -17.91 -0.79 -4.48
N ARG A 6 -17.33 -1.88 -3.95
CA ARG A 6 -16.06 -1.87 -3.23
C ARG A 6 -14.88 -1.47 -4.15
N LEU A 7 -14.86 -1.98 -5.38
CA LEU A 7 -13.81 -1.61 -6.33
C LEU A 7 -13.93 -0.14 -6.76
N ARG A 8 -15.17 0.34 -7.01
CA ARG A 8 -15.41 1.77 -7.30
C ARG A 8 -14.98 2.66 -6.16
N LYS A 9 -15.27 2.27 -4.91
CA LYS A 9 -14.83 3.00 -3.71
C LYS A 9 -13.31 3.06 -3.64
N GLY A 10 -12.61 1.91 -3.75
CA GLY A 10 -11.14 1.86 -3.71
C GLY A 10 -10.48 2.72 -4.78
N ILE A 11 -11.02 2.73 -6.02
CA ILE A 11 -10.57 3.61 -7.10
C ILE A 11 -10.82 5.09 -6.75
N GLY A 12 -12.01 5.41 -6.23
CA GLY A 12 -12.39 6.79 -5.88
C GLY A 12 -11.50 7.37 -4.78
N GLU A 13 -11.27 6.62 -3.69
CA GLU A 13 -10.39 7.03 -2.59
C GLU A 13 -8.93 7.22 -3.07
N LEU A 14 -8.43 6.33 -3.93
CA LEU A 14 -7.09 6.48 -4.50
C LEU A 14 -6.99 7.72 -5.39
N ARG A 15 -7.97 7.95 -6.29
CA ARG A 15 -7.99 9.15 -7.13
C ARG A 15 -8.02 10.43 -6.31
N ALA A 16 -8.88 10.50 -5.31
CA ALA A 16 -8.97 11.66 -4.42
C ALA A 16 -7.65 11.95 -3.70
N ALA A 17 -6.96 10.90 -3.23
CA ALA A 17 -5.65 11.04 -2.59
C ALA A 17 -4.57 11.55 -3.56
N LEU A 18 -4.53 11.03 -4.80
CA LEU A 18 -3.61 11.48 -5.84
C LEU A 18 -3.91 12.93 -6.25
N GLU A 19 -5.16 13.28 -6.49
CA GLU A 19 -5.59 14.65 -6.85
C GLU A 19 -5.23 15.66 -5.76
N SER A 20 -5.47 15.31 -4.48
CA SER A 20 -5.09 16.14 -3.33
C SER A 20 -3.57 16.36 -3.22
N ALA A 21 -2.78 15.44 -3.76
CA ALA A 21 -1.32 15.53 -3.83
C ALA A 21 -0.80 16.28 -5.07
N GLY A 22 -1.68 16.77 -5.94
CA GLY A 22 -1.31 17.39 -7.22
C GLY A 22 -0.93 16.39 -8.32
N LEU A 23 -1.32 15.11 -8.15
CA LEU A 23 -1.02 13.98 -9.04
C LEU A 23 -2.31 13.50 -9.74
N GLY A 24 -3.19 14.42 -10.12
CA GLY A 24 -4.41 14.13 -10.86
C GLY A 24 -4.15 13.80 -12.33
N LEU A 25 -5.16 14.06 -13.17
CA LEU A 25 -5.09 13.83 -14.61
C LEU A 25 -3.94 14.63 -15.23
N GLN A 26 -2.99 13.95 -15.86
CA GLN A 26 -1.79 14.57 -16.42
C GLN A 26 -2.04 15.24 -17.80
N ASP A 27 -2.93 14.65 -18.61
CA ASP A 27 -3.30 15.19 -19.91
C ASP A 27 -4.75 14.80 -20.24
N ALA A 28 -5.45 15.66 -20.98
CA ALA A 28 -6.84 15.44 -21.40
C ALA A 28 -7.04 14.18 -22.25
N ARG A 29 -5.99 13.69 -22.92
CA ARG A 29 -6.04 12.44 -23.69
C ARG A 29 -6.38 11.22 -22.82
N PHE A 30 -5.94 11.21 -21.55
CA PHE A 30 -6.20 10.12 -20.61
C PHE A 30 -7.66 10.11 -20.09
N ALA A 31 -8.41 11.21 -20.28
CA ALA A 31 -9.84 11.25 -19.96
C ALA A 31 -10.70 10.48 -20.98
N ARG A 32 -10.15 10.12 -22.15
CA ARG A 32 -10.87 9.41 -23.22
C ARG A 32 -10.72 7.90 -23.00
N HIS A 33 -11.73 7.14 -23.41
CA HIS A 33 -11.63 5.68 -23.44
C HIS A 33 -10.54 5.25 -24.45
N GLY A 34 -9.63 4.40 -24.01
CA GLY A 34 -8.55 3.84 -24.82
C GLY A 34 -7.40 3.35 -23.96
N GLU A 35 -6.49 2.60 -24.56
CA GLU A 35 -5.22 2.24 -23.93
C GLU A 35 -4.23 3.39 -24.16
N HIS A 36 -3.90 4.08 -23.08
CA HIS A 36 -2.89 5.13 -23.10
C HIS A 36 -1.72 4.71 -22.22
N ALA A 37 -0.54 4.58 -22.81
CA ALA A 37 0.69 4.45 -22.04
C ALA A 37 1.08 5.83 -21.48
N PRO A 38 1.44 5.93 -20.19
CA PRO A 38 2.01 7.15 -19.64
C PRO A 38 3.30 7.52 -20.37
N ASP A 39 3.63 8.80 -20.42
CA ASP A 39 4.90 9.26 -20.96
C ASP A 39 6.07 8.77 -20.10
N VAL A 40 7.25 8.64 -20.69
CA VAL A 40 8.44 8.10 -20.00
C VAL A 40 8.85 8.98 -18.81
N ASP A 41 8.60 10.28 -18.91
CA ASP A 41 8.89 11.30 -17.89
C ASP A 41 7.68 11.62 -17.01
N ALA A 42 6.56 10.92 -17.18
CA ALA A 42 5.39 11.09 -16.32
C ALA A 42 5.71 10.80 -14.85
N PRO A 43 5.02 11.47 -13.89
CA PRO A 43 5.24 11.25 -12.48
C PRO A 43 5.12 9.77 -12.10
N LEU A 44 6.10 9.25 -11.34
CA LEU A 44 6.14 7.87 -10.89
C LEU A 44 5.47 7.73 -9.52
N ILE A 45 4.50 6.84 -9.43
CA ILE A 45 3.85 6.43 -8.18
C ILE A 45 4.37 5.04 -7.81
N MET A 46 4.86 4.88 -6.59
CA MET A 46 5.32 3.59 -6.09
C MET A 46 4.33 3.03 -5.07
N VAL A 47 4.00 1.74 -5.16
CA VAL A 47 3.19 1.06 -4.15
C VAL A 47 4.10 0.25 -3.23
N SER A 48 4.06 0.53 -1.91
CA SER A 48 4.73 -0.32 -0.92
C SER A 48 3.92 -1.60 -0.75
N CYS A 49 4.39 -2.69 -1.34
CA CYS A 49 3.68 -3.96 -1.41
C CYS A 49 4.35 -5.02 -0.54
N SER A 50 3.66 -5.49 0.50
CA SER A 50 4.12 -6.58 1.38
C SER A 50 3.77 -7.98 0.86
N GLY A 51 2.94 -8.07 -0.18
CA GLY A 51 2.37 -9.33 -0.68
C GLY A 51 1.08 -9.74 0.03
N GLY A 52 0.75 -9.13 1.17
CA GLY A 52 -0.50 -9.35 1.86
C GLY A 52 -1.70 -8.73 1.12
N ARG A 53 -2.91 -9.17 1.49
CA ARG A 53 -4.18 -8.85 0.86
C ARG A 53 -4.36 -7.37 0.54
N ASP A 54 -4.24 -6.49 1.54
CA ASP A 54 -4.52 -5.06 1.37
C ASP A 54 -3.54 -4.39 0.41
N SER A 55 -2.26 -4.78 0.48
CA SER A 55 -1.22 -4.25 -0.39
C SER A 55 -1.34 -4.76 -1.84
N MET A 56 -1.77 -6.01 -2.04
CA MET A 56 -2.02 -6.56 -3.38
C MET A 56 -3.26 -5.94 -4.02
N ALA A 57 -4.33 -5.72 -3.23
CA ALA A 57 -5.51 -5.01 -3.68
C ALA A 57 -5.16 -3.57 -4.13
N LEU A 58 -4.38 -2.85 -3.31
CA LEU A 58 -3.92 -1.49 -3.65
C LEU A 58 -3.05 -1.49 -4.91
N ALA A 59 -2.12 -2.44 -5.04
CA ALA A 59 -1.25 -2.56 -6.22
C ALA A 59 -2.06 -2.74 -7.51
N ALA A 60 -3.06 -3.63 -7.51
CA ALA A 60 -3.90 -3.86 -8.67
C ALA A 60 -4.79 -2.66 -9.03
N VAL A 61 -5.34 -1.97 -8.03
CA VAL A 61 -6.13 -0.76 -8.24
C VAL A 61 -5.24 0.40 -8.71
N ALA A 62 -4.04 0.54 -8.14
CA ALA A 62 -3.08 1.59 -8.50
C ALA A 62 -2.60 1.44 -9.96
N ALA A 63 -2.27 0.23 -10.40
CA ALA A 63 -1.86 -0.03 -11.79
C ALA A 63 -2.86 0.54 -12.80
N LYS A 64 -4.16 0.27 -12.60
CA LYS A 64 -5.23 0.75 -13.47
C LYS A 64 -5.53 2.24 -13.31
N THR A 65 -5.55 2.72 -12.07
CA THR A 65 -5.88 4.11 -11.76
C THR A 65 -4.80 5.05 -12.26
N CYS A 66 -3.52 4.75 -12.00
CA CYS A 66 -2.40 5.56 -12.47
C CYS A 66 -2.37 5.63 -14.01
N ALA A 67 -2.52 4.50 -14.71
CA ALA A 67 -2.59 4.48 -16.16
C ALA A 67 -3.71 5.38 -16.70
N SER A 68 -4.91 5.35 -16.07
CA SER A 68 -6.04 6.21 -16.44
C SER A 68 -5.84 7.69 -16.14
N LEU A 69 -4.83 8.05 -15.37
CA LEU A 69 -4.45 9.42 -15.04
C LEU A 69 -3.20 9.88 -15.82
N GLY A 70 -2.55 8.99 -16.57
CA GLY A 70 -1.29 9.26 -17.25
C GLY A 70 -0.08 9.23 -16.32
N LEU A 71 -0.18 8.55 -15.19
CA LEU A 71 0.90 8.36 -14.22
C LEU A 71 1.58 7.02 -14.42
N ARG A 72 2.90 6.97 -14.24
CA ARG A 72 3.64 5.71 -14.14
C ARG A 72 3.37 5.07 -12.78
N CYS A 73 3.34 3.74 -12.73
CA CYS A 73 3.08 3.02 -11.49
C CYS A 73 4.04 1.85 -11.32
N GLY A 74 4.77 1.86 -10.21
CA GLY A 74 5.70 0.80 -9.83
C GLY A 74 5.40 0.23 -8.45
N ALA A 75 6.23 -0.72 -7.99
CA ALA A 75 6.13 -1.31 -6.66
C ALA A 75 7.49 -1.37 -5.97
N ILE A 76 7.48 -1.22 -4.64
CA ILE A 76 8.60 -1.49 -3.75
C ILE A 76 8.21 -2.57 -2.75
N ILE A 77 8.99 -3.63 -2.69
CA ILE A 77 8.84 -4.76 -1.77
C ILE A 77 10.02 -4.73 -0.79
N ILE A 78 9.74 -4.73 0.50
CA ILE A 78 10.75 -4.80 1.54
C ILE A 78 10.75 -6.20 2.14
N ASP A 79 11.88 -6.88 2.04
CA ASP A 79 12.14 -8.15 2.71
C ASP A 79 12.86 -7.87 4.04
N HIS A 80 12.13 -8.07 5.14
CA HIS A 80 12.64 -7.82 6.49
C HIS A 80 13.58 -8.92 7.01
N GLN A 81 13.71 -10.03 6.28
CA GLN A 81 14.55 -11.19 6.64
C GLN A 81 14.25 -11.80 8.04
N LEU A 82 13.09 -11.47 8.61
CA LEU A 82 12.72 -11.93 9.97
C LEU A 82 12.24 -13.39 10.00
N GLN A 83 11.85 -13.95 8.86
CA GLN A 83 11.32 -15.31 8.75
C GLN A 83 12.08 -16.12 7.71
N GLN A 84 12.26 -17.41 7.98
CA GLN A 84 12.82 -18.32 6.99
C GLN A 84 11.90 -18.36 5.76
N GLY A 85 12.48 -18.13 4.57
CA GLY A 85 11.70 -18.10 3.30
C GLY A 85 11.17 -16.72 2.91
N SER A 86 11.40 -15.64 3.68
CA SER A 86 10.95 -14.28 3.38
C SER A 86 11.39 -13.79 1.99
N ALA A 87 12.60 -14.14 1.55
CA ALA A 87 13.09 -13.82 0.20
C ALA A 87 12.23 -14.48 -0.91
N GLY A 88 11.69 -15.68 -0.66
CA GLY A 88 10.76 -16.36 -1.58
C GLY A 88 9.42 -15.61 -1.67
N VAL A 89 8.90 -15.16 -0.53
CA VAL A 89 7.66 -14.34 -0.48
C VAL A 89 7.87 -13.02 -1.20
N ALA A 90 8.99 -12.33 -0.95
CA ALA A 90 9.32 -11.06 -1.60
C ALA A 90 9.42 -11.22 -3.13
N ARG A 91 10.07 -12.28 -3.62
CA ARG A 91 10.17 -12.58 -5.05
C ARG A 91 8.81 -12.88 -5.67
N ALA A 92 8.00 -13.76 -5.05
CA ALA A 92 6.67 -14.07 -5.53
C ALA A 92 5.75 -12.83 -5.55
N THR A 93 5.91 -11.92 -4.60
CA THR A 93 5.21 -10.63 -4.57
C THR A 93 5.65 -9.75 -5.74
N ALA A 94 6.95 -9.66 -6.01
CA ALA A 94 7.48 -8.91 -7.14
C ALA A 94 6.95 -9.44 -8.47
N ASP A 95 6.93 -10.76 -8.67
CA ASP A 95 6.40 -11.41 -9.87
C ASP A 95 4.91 -11.06 -10.08
N ARG A 96 4.12 -11.06 -9.00
CA ARG A 96 2.70 -10.64 -9.05
C ARG A 96 2.56 -9.17 -9.43
N CYS A 97 3.40 -8.29 -8.87
CA CYS A 97 3.40 -6.86 -9.23
C CYS A 97 3.74 -6.64 -10.71
N VAL A 98 4.73 -7.35 -11.24
CA VAL A 98 5.05 -7.33 -12.68
C VAL A 98 3.87 -7.82 -13.52
N ALA A 99 3.21 -8.91 -13.11
CA ALA A 99 2.03 -9.44 -13.80
C ALA A 99 0.83 -8.48 -13.79
N LEU A 100 0.74 -7.56 -12.81
CA LEU A 100 -0.24 -6.47 -12.74
C LEU A 100 0.12 -5.29 -13.65
N GLY A 101 1.30 -5.31 -14.30
CA GLY A 101 1.78 -4.22 -15.16
C GLY A 101 2.47 -3.08 -14.40
N LEU A 102 2.91 -3.32 -13.16
CA LEU A 102 3.69 -2.34 -12.41
C LEU A 102 5.14 -2.31 -12.91
N ASP A 103 5.68 -1.13 -13.17
CA ASP A 103 7.05 -0.89 -13.59
C ASP A 103 7.53 0.51 -13.13
N PRO A 104 8.67 0.63 -12.42
CA PRO A 104 9.59 -0.44 -12.00
C PRO A 104 9.07 -1.25 -10.79
N VAL A 105 9.53 -2.50 -10.68
CA VAL A 105 9.35 -3.32 -9.47
C VAL A 105 10.70 -3.48 -8.77
N ARG A 106 10.79 -2.98 -7.54
CA ARG A 106 12.02 -2.95 -6.74
C ARG A 106 11.87 -3.86 -5.53
N VAL A 107 12.89 -4.67 -5.24
CA VAL A 107 12.98 -5.47 -4.02
C VAL A 107 14.17 -4.99 -3.21
N ARG A 108 13.99 -4.78 -1.90
CA ARG A 108 15.05 -4.42 -0.97
C ARG A 108 15.01 -5.33 0.24
N ALA A 109 16.10 -6.05 0.46
CA ALA A 109 16.32 -6.73 1.72
C ALA A 109 16.84 -5.72 2.75
N ILE A 110 16.37 -5.82 3.98
CA ILE A 110 16.83 -5.00 5.09
C ILE A 110 17.21 -5.88 6.28
N ASP A 111 18.32 -5.54 6.91
CA ASP A 111 18.66 -6.09 8.21
C ASP A 111 17.95 -5.25 9.28
N VAL A 112 17.16 -5.91 10.14
CA VAL A 112 16.56 -5.25 11.29
C VAL A 112 17.63 -5.26 12.41
N PRO A 113 18.15 -4.09 12.83
CA PRO A 113 19.17 -4.05 13.88
C PRO A 113 18.66 -4.69 15.17
N ASP A 114 19.56 -5.38 15.90
CA ASP A 114 19.25 -5.89 17.23
C ASP A 114 18.87 -4.73 18.17
N SER A 115 17.59 -4.59 18.44
CA SER A 115 16.99 -3.39 19.04
C SER A 115 17.09 -3.45 20.58
N ARG A 116 18.31 -3.27 21.11
CA ARG A 116 18.48 -3.07 22.54
C ARG A 116 17.91 -1.69 22.92
N GLY A 117 16.66 -1.66 23.39
CA GLY A 117 16.01 -0.47 23.94
C GLY A 117 14.85 0.13 23.14
N ILE A 118 14.69 -0.18 21.86
CA ILE A 118 13.51 0.14 21.06
C ILE A 118 12.87 -1.19 20.66
N GLY A 119 11.57 -1.38 20.85
CA GLY A 119 10.94 -2.68 20.49
C GLY A 119 11.27 -3.09 19.04
N VAL A 120 11.48 -4.39 18.80
CA VAL A 120 11.86 -4.95 17.46
C VAL A 120 10.94 -4.45 16.35
N GLU A 121 9.66 -4.31 16.64
CA GLU A 121 8.65 -3.80 15.69
C GLU A 121 8.90 -2.35 15.29
N ALA A 122 9.25 -1.48 16.25
CA ALA A 122 9.56 -0.08 15.96
C ALA A 122 10.84 0.06 15.12
N ALA A 123 11.89 -0.73 15.45
CA ALA A 123 13.13 -0.75 14.69
C ALA A 123 12.91 -1.27 13.24
N ALA A 124 12.13 -2.34 13.09
CA ALA A 124 11.75 -2.87 11.77
C ALA A 124 10.94 -1.86 10.95
N ARG A 125 10.03 -1.13 11.61
CA ARG A 125 9.26 -0.05 10.96
C ARG A 125 10.18 1.08 10.47
N GLU A 126 11.12 1.52 11.30
CA GLU A 126 12.08 2.56 10.93
C GLU A 126 12.98 2.11 9.76
N ALA A 127 13.57 0.93 9.86
CA ALA A 127 14.39 0.35 8.79
C ALA A 127 13.61 0.24 7.46
N ARG A 128 12.34 -0.16 7.53
CA ARG A 128 11.46 -0.22 6.36
C ARG A 128 11.28 1.14 5.70
N TYR A 129 10.99 2.20 6.48
CA TYR A 129 10.82 3.53 5.91
C TYR A 129 12.10 4.06 5.28
N HIS A 130 13.26 3.87 5.92
CA HIS A 130 14.55 4.25 5.34
C HIS A 130 14.78 3.54 3.99
N ALA A 131 14.57 2.23 3.94
CA ALA A 131 14.75 1.48 2.70
C ALA A 131 13.78 1.92 1.58
N ILE A 132 12.54 2.31 1.92
CA ILE A 132 11.58 2.85 0.95
C ILE A 132 12.06 4.22 0.46
N VAL A 133 12.48 5.11 1.35
CA VAL A 133 12.99 6.44 0.99
C VAL A 133 14.16 6.32 0.03
N ASP A 134 15.16 5.50 0.36
CA ASP A 134 16.34 5.29 -0.48
C ASP A 134 15.99 4.72 -1.86
N ALA A 135 15.04 3.76 -1.87
CA ALA A 135 14.66 3.10 -3.10
C ALA A 135 13.65 3.88 -3.97
N CYS A 136 12.98 4.89 -3.42
CA CYS A 136 11.89 5.62 -4.08
C CYS A 136 12.14 7.14 -4.13
N SER A 137 13.40 7.58 -4.06
CA SER A 137 13.76 9.00 -4.10
C SER A 137 13.39 9.69 -5.43
N ASP A 138 13.22 8.92 -6.51
CA ASP A 138 12.75 9.36 -7.82
C ASP A 138 11.22 9.33 -7.98
N ALA A 139 10.49 8.82 -6.98
CA ALA A 139 9.05 8.74 -7.02
C ALA A 139 8.38 10.05 -6.59
N SER A 140 7.30 10.43 -7.26
CA SER A 140 6.45 11.57 -6.88
C SER A 140 5.65 11.29 -5.61
N ALA A 141 5.28 10.02 -5.37
CA ALA A 141 4.65 9.57 -4.13
C ALA A 141 4.80 8.05 -3.95
N VAL A 142 4.73 7.62 -2.68
CA VAL A 142 4.66 6.21 -2.27
C VAL A 142 3.31 5.94 -1.61
N LEU A 143 2.58 4.94 -2.10
CA LEU A 143 1.28 4.52 -1.57
C LEU A 143 1.46 3.45 -0.49
N LEU A 144 0.76 3.61 0.63
CA LEU A 144 0.71 2.66 1.74
C LEU A 144 -0.71 2.11 1.88
N ALA A 145 -0.88 0.80 1.99
CA ALA A 145 -2.16 0.10 2.02
C ALA A 145 -2.81 0.06 3.42
N HIS A 146 -2.67 1.13 4.21
CA HIS A 146 -3.36 1.20 5.49
C HIS A 146 -4.86 1.38 5.28
N THR A 147 -5.65 0.62 6.03
CA THR A 147 -7.12 0.54 5.93
C THR A 147 -7.81 1.28 7.08
N LYS A 148 -9.14 1.33 7.04
CA LYS A 148 -9.96 1.84 8.14
C LYS A 148 -9.78 1.02 9.43
N ASN A 149 -9.48 -0.27 9.32
CA ASN A 149 -9.21 -1.13 10.46
C ASN A 149 -7.89 -0.73 11.14
N ASP A 150 -6.82 -0.49 10.36
CA ASP A 150 -5.54 -0.03 10.90
C ASP A 150 -5.66 1.35 11.56
N GLN A 151 -6.53 2.20 11.01
CA GLN A 151 -6.87 3.50 11.60
C GLN A 151 -7.52 3.32 12.98
N ALA A 152 -8.51 2.43 13.09
CA ALA A 152 -9.17 2.13 14.36
C ALA A 152 -8.19 1.53 15.38
N GLU A 153 -7.35 0.59 14.98
CA GLU A 153 -6.31 0.01 15.82
C GLU A 153 -5.34 1.09 16.35
N THR A 154 -4.91 2.01 15.49
CA THR A 154 -4.04 3.13 15.87
C THR A 154 -4.68 4.02 16.92
N VAL A 155 -5.96 4.38 16.76
CA VAL A 155 -6.72 5.20 17.70
C VAL A 155 -6.87 4.47 19.05
N ILE A 156 -7.23 3.18 19.04
CA ILE A 156 -7.38 2.38 20.28
C ILE A 156 -6.05 2.30 21.03
N ILE A 157 -4.94 2.02 20.33
CA ILE A 157 -3.61 1.97 20.96
C ILE A 157 -3.25 3.34 21.55
N GLY A 158 -3.55 4.43 20.85
CA GLY A 158 -3.35 5.79 21.33
C GLY A 158 -4.11 6.07 22.64
N LEU A 159 -5.39 5.69 22.68
CA LEU A 159 -6.23 5.83 23.88
C LEU A 159 -5.69 5.00 25.07
N LEU A 160 -5.30 3.75 24.83
CA LEU A 160 -4.75 2.88 25.88
C LEU A 160 -3.43 3.37 26.46
N ARG A 161 -2.61 4.05 25.65
CA ARG A 161 -1.33 4.63 26.09
C ARG A 161 -1.46 5.97 26.76
N SER A 162 -2.66 6.53 26.91
CA SER A 162 -2.93 7.86 27.48
C SER A 162 -2.08 8.98 26.81
N ALA A 163 -1.82 8.86 25.52
CA ALA A 163 -0.85 9.65 24.79
C ALA A 163 -1.37 11.06 24.34
N GLY A 164 -2.46 11.55 24.94
CA GLY A 164 -3.02 12.87 24.63
C GLY A 164 -3.89 12.91 23.37
N LEU A 165 -4.37 14.11 23.01
CA LEU A 165 -5.31 14.30 21.89
C LEU A 165 -4.71 13.92 20.53
N ASP A 166 -3.42 14.11 20.31
CA ASP A 166 -2.75 13.79 19.05
C ASP A 166 -2.76 12.28 18.74
N ALA A 167 -2.72 11.44 19.77
CA ALA A 167 -2.76 10.00 19.62
C ALA A 167 -4.15 9.48 19.22
N VAL A 168 -5.21 10.27 19.44
CA VAL A 168 -6.60 9.92 19.11
C VAL A 168 -6.94 10.36 17.68
N CYS A 169 -6.14 11.23 17.06
CA CYS A 169 -6.38 11.69 15.69
C CYS A 169 -6.14 10.63 14.62
N GLY A 170 -5.51 9.49 14.99
CA GLY A 170 -5.19 8.43 14.05
C GLY A 170 -4.07 8.79 13.07
N MET A 171 -3.99 8.07 11.95
CA MET A 171 -2.97 8.28 10.92
C MET A 171 -3.38 9.38 9.95
N ASN A 172 -2.44 10.27 9.60
CA ASN A 172 -2.64 11.23 8.53
C ASN A 172 -2.71 10.53 7.15
N GLY A 173 -3.59 11.01 6.27
CA GLY A 173 -3.72 10.50 4.89
C GLY A 173 -2.48 10.73 4.04
N SER A 174 -1.69 11.78 4.35
CA SER A 174 -0.41 12.04 3.69
C SER A 174 0.62 12.58 4.68
N PHE A 175 1.91 12.32 4.41
CA PHE A 175 3.04 12.89 5.14
C PHE A 175 4.30 12.85 4.26
N ILE A 176 5.30 13.66 4.63
CA ILE A 176 6.61 13.66 3.97
C ILE A 176 7.64 13.12 4.97
N ARG A 177 8.52 12.27 4.48
CA ARG A 177 9.66 11.76 5.24
C ARG A 177 10.90 11.76 4.35
N ASP A 178 11.95 12.42 4.79
CA ASP A 178 13.24 12.52 4.10
C ASP A 178 13.08 12.88 2.60
N GLY A 179 12.19 13.84 2.32
CA GLY A 179 11.90 14.32 0.96
C GLY A 179 10.92 13.47 0.15
N VAL A 180 10.60 12.25 0.58
CA VAL A 180 9.64 11.37 -0.10
C VAL A 180 8.22 11.57 0.47
N ARG A 181 7.24 11.74 -0.42
CA ARG A 181 5.83 11.86 -0.06
C ARG A 181 5.20 10.47 0.07
N PHE A 182 4.53 10.23 1.19
CA PHE A 182 3.73 9.03 1.44
C PHE A 182 2.24 9.36 1.46
N LEU A 183 1.43 8.52 0.83
CA LEU A 183 -0.03 8.63 0.81
C LEU A 183 -0.65 7.35 1.37
N ARG A 184 -1.74 7.50 2.15
CA ARG A 184 -2.58 6.41 2.66
C ARG A 184 -3.98 6.56 2.08
N PRO A 185 -4.20 6.15 0.84
CA PRO A 185 -5.47 6.44 0.17
C PRO A 185 -6.67 5.70 0.77
N TRP A 186 -6.43 4.60 1.50
CA TRP A 186 -7.48 3.69 1.91
C TRP A 186 -7.85 3.73 3.40
N LEU A 187 -7.59 4.84 4.09
CA LEU A 187 -8.00 5.02 5.49
C LEU A 187 -9.53 4.96 5.71
N ASN A 188 -10.33 5.06 4.63
CA ASN A 188 -11.79 4.88 4.64
C ASN A 188 -12.24 3.53 4.06
N VAL A 189 -11.32 2.72 3.52
CA VAL A 189 -11.61 1.38 2.96
C VAL A 189 -11.40 0.34 4.04
N THR A 190 -12.35 -0.57 4.21
CA THR A 190 -12.25 -1.62 5.22
C THR A 190 -11.44 -2.82 4.72
N ARG A 191 -10.96 -3.64 5.65
CA ARG A 191 -10.24 -4.90 5.37
C ARG A 191 -11.15 -5.92 4.64
N GLU A 192 -12.46 -5.89 4.91
CA GLU A 192 -13.47 -6.67 4.17
C GLU A 192 -13.58 -6.20 2.71
N GLU A 193 -13.59 -4.89 2.48
CA GLU A 193 -13.62 -4.32 1.13
C GLU A 193 -12.36 -4.68 0.34
N THR A 194 -11.17 -4.67 0.96
CA THR A 194 -9.93 -5.06 0.29
C THR A 194 -9.92 -6.55 -0.05
N THR A 195 -10.43 -7.42 0.85
CA THR A 195 -10.64 -8.84 0.55
C THR A 195 -11.51 -9.00 -0.69
N GLY A 196 -12.64 -8.33 -0.69
CA GLY A 196 -13.55 -8.41 -1.82
C GLY A 196 -12.99 -7.81 -3.12
N ILE A 197 -12.12 -6.80 -3.06
CA ILE A 197 -11.39 -6.31 -4.24
C ILE A 197 -10.45 -7.40 -4.78
N CYS A 198 -9.73 -8.12 -3.90
CA CYS A 198 -8.89 -9.24 -4.33
C CYS A 198 -9.70 -10.34 -5.00
N GLU A 199 -10.87 -10.70 -4.45
CA GLU A 199 -11.78 -11.70 -5.03
C GLU A 199 -12.31 -11.25 -6.39
N ASP A 200 -12.80 -10.01 -6.51
CA ASP A 200 -13.33 -9.45 -7.77
C ASP A 200 -12.28 -9.46 -8.88
N LEU A 201 -11.02 -9.22 -8.53
CA LEU A 201 -9.90 -9.17 -9.45
C LEU A 201 -9.16 -10.51 -9.56
N ARG A 202 -9.57 -11.54 -8.82
CA ARG A 202 -8.94 -12.87 -8.74
C ARG A 202 -7.45 -12.78 -8.43
N LEU A 203 -7.09 -11.93 -7.47
CA LEU A 203 -5.71 -11.76 -7.04
C LEU A 203 -5.33 -12.85 -6.06
N ALA A 204 -4.12 -13.38 -6.21
CA ALA A 204 -3.47 -14.18 -5.17
C ALA A 204 -2.72 -13.25 -4.21
N TRP A 205 -2.82 -13.50 -2.93
CA TRP A 205 -2.04 -12.81 -1.88
C TRP A 205 -1.39 -13.83 -0.94
N TRP A 206 -0.48 -13.35 -0.14
CA TRP A 206 0.16 -14.15 0.91
C TRP A 206 -0.50 -13.83 2.25
N ASP A 207 -0.99 -14.86 2.94
CA ASP A 207 -1.46 -14.74 4.30
C ASP A 207 -0.29 -14.98 5.26
N ASP A 208 0.13 -13.94 5.97
CA ASP A 208 1.20 -14.04 6.95
C ASP A 208 0.74 -14.94 8.10
N PRO A 209 1.41 -16.06 8.36
CA PRO A 209 1.04 -16.97 9.45
C PRO A 209 1.19 -16.35 10.84
N THR A 210 1.83 -15.19 10.95
CA THR A 210 1.94 -14.41 12.21
C THR A 210 0.73 -13.49 12.43
N ASN A 211 -0.06 -13.19 11.42
CA ASN A 211 -1.36 -12.59 11.57
C ASN A 211 -2.30 -13.71 12.06
N GLY A 212 -2.58 -13.74 13.37
CA GLY A 212 -3.48 -14.74 13.95
C GLY A 212 -4.81 -14.83 13.21
N PRO A 213 -5.58 -15.91 13.38
CA PRO A 213 -6.86 -16.07 12.71
C PRO A 213 -7.72 -14.84 13.00
N ASP A 214 -8.30 -14.26 11.93
CA ASP A 214 -9.38 -13.27 12.07
C ASP A 214 -10.40 -13.88 13.04
N VAL A 215 -10.60 -13.24 14.20
CA VAL A 215 -11.63 -13.64 15.18
C VAL A 215 -12.98 -13.27 14.55
N GLY A 216 -13.46 -14.11 13.65
CA GLY A 216 -14.68 -13.88 12.91
C GLY A 216 -15.06 -15.08 12.06
N ASP A 217 -15.17 -16.27 12.65
CA ASP A 217 -16.22 -17.25 12.35
C ASP A 217 -16.18 -18.41 13.35
N SER A 218 -16.79 -18.20 14.50
CA SER A 218 -17.34 -19.27 15.34
C SER A 218 -18.85 -19.08 15.36
N GLY A 219 -19.48 -19.24 14.22
CA GLY A 219 -20.90 -19.37 13.98
C GLY A 219 -21.23 -20.82 13.77
N GLY A 220 -21.46 -21.57 14.83
CA GLY A 220 -22.70 -22.13 15.17
C GLY A 220 -23.00 -23.48 14.51
N ASN A 221 -22.99 -24.43 15.32
CA ASN A 221 -23.73 -25.69 15.23
C ASN A 221 -25.25 -25.38 15.09
#